data_4b190dd6b724eee18cad4723f62ed450
#
_entry.id   4b190dd6b724eee18cad4723f62ed450
#
_cell.length_a   1.000
_cell.length_b   1.000
_cell.length_c   1.000
_cell.angle_alpha   90.00
_cell.angle_beta   90.00
_cell.angle_gamma   90.00
#
_symmetry.space_group_name_H-M   'P 1'
#
loop_
_entity.id
_entity.type
_entity.pdbx_description
1 polymer ?
#
loop_
_entity_poly.entity_id
_entity_poly.type
_entity_poly.pdbx_seq_one_letter_code
_entity_poly.pdbx_strand_id
1 'polypeptide(L)'
;MTRIDRRSFIAAGLATTAAGLLSAQPAAAAITPAAKASSMAPHWVARPRSESSAERARRWGRDTWTSLVAMTDRHTGLPADNIDASLAAADRSGYTSPTNIGGYLWSAVAAQQLRLISHGECSQRVRQTLNTLAKMDHHRSSGMFYNWYDESSGEVLTSWPGTGDRVYPFASSVDNGWLGAALMVVREAVPAAAKLAGQLYDRMRWDMFYDRDASRPGGLIHGGFYDAPPPPGSSTFTGNHIGIGPDVWYTNHHYDTTVSETRITSYLGIIAGQIPPRQYFAMWRTFPAGCDWSWQESQPAGVTRTYLGLDVFEGAYSYRGMHIVPGWGGSMFEELMPDVFVPEASWAPRSWGHNHPLHVRAQREHGMIEAGYGYWGFSPASDPFAGYREYGVDALGLNPDGYFSDREKTNYDPGFGDCRPATNPTPTYGDGVVTPHASFLAMMYEPTAAAANLTKIERELGAYGDGGFFDAVAVRSGTIARRYLSLDQAMIMGSLANVLGGNAMRRSFATRQVSRRLQPVIGMEQFGASAH
;
A
#
# COMPACT_ATOMS: atom_id res chain seq x y z
N MET A 1 25.42 14.34 -18.91
CA MET A 1 24.20 13.91 -18.18
C MET A 1 24.64 12.84 -17.20
N THR A 2 24.64 13.16 -15.92
CA THR A 2 25.11 12.27 -14.87
C THR A 2 24.03 11.20 -14.66
N ARG A 3 24.40 9.94 -14.84
CA ARG A 3 23.52 8.79 -14.51
C ARG A 3 23.18 8.86 -13.02
N ILE A 4 21.96 9.22 -12.70
CA ILE A 4 21.44 9.15 -11.34
C ILE A 4 21.11 7.68 -11.11
N ASP A 5 21.83 7.06 -10.19
CA ASP A 5 21.53 5.68 -9.76
C ASP A 5 20.22 5.69 -8.97
N ARG A 6 19.14 5.28 -9.66
CA ARG A 6 17.78 5.25 -9.11
C ARG A 6 17.55 4.08 -8.14
N ARG A 7 18.53 3.20 -7.97
CA ARG A 7 18.47 2.06 -7.05
C ARG A 7 18.37 2.45 -5.56
N SER A 8 18.71 3.71 -5.24
CA SER A 8 18.67 4.22 -3.87
C SER A 8 17.31 4.77 -3.42
N PHE A 9 16.28 4.77 -4.26
CA PHE A 9 15.10 5.60 -4.06
C PHE A 9 13.93 4.92 -3.38
N ILE A 10 13.75 3.64 -3.58
CA ILE A 10 12.71 2.88 -2.89
C ILE A 10 13.13 2.61 -1.44
N ALA A 11 14.44 2.58 -1.20
CA ALA A 11 15.00 2.43 0.14
C ALA A 11 14.78 3.62 1.08
N ALA A 12 14.52 4.83 0.59
CA ALA A 12 14.41 6.02 1.44
C ALA A 12 13.01 6.25 2.04
N GLY A 13 11.98 5.61 1.50
CA GLY A 13 10.60 5.71 2.02
C GLY A 13 10.13 4.48 2.81
N LEU A 14 10.74 3.32 2.59
CA LEU A 14 10.30 2.05 3.18
C LEU A 14 11.45 1.17 3.70
N ALA A 15 12.70 1.54 3.50
CA ALA A 15 13.84 0.71 3.86
C ALA A 15 14.62 1.30 5.01
N THR A 16 14.22 1.00 6.21
CA THR A 16 15.14 0.91 7.33
C THR A 16 14.59 -0.04 8.39
N THR A 17 14.63 -1.32 8.13
CA THR A 17 14.68 -2.31 9.21
C THR A 17 15.39 -3.56 8.72
N ALA A 18 16.69 -3.50 8.61
CA ALA A 18 17.52 -4.68 8.53
C ALA A 18 18.82 -4.43 9.26
N ALA A 19 18.81 -4.59 10.56
CA ALA A 19 20.01 -4.85 11.32
C ALA A 19 19.65 -5.62 12.60
N GLY A 20 19.97 -6.89 12.58
CA GLY A 20 20.46 -7.60 13.75
C GLY A 20 19.45 -8.10 14.78
N LEU A 21 19.21 -9.40 14.75
CA LEU A 21 19.23 -10.21 15.98
C LEU A 21 19.57 -11.65 15.61
N LEU A 22 20.83 -11.98 15.78
CA LEU A 22 21.30 -13.33 16.06
C LEU A 22 20.90 -13.66 17.49
N SER A 23 20.11 -14.70 17.72
CA SER A 23 20.34 -15.56 18.87
C SER A 23 19.39 -16.77 18.94
N ALA A 24 20.04 -17.91 19.11
CA ALA A 24 19.65 -19.06 19.89
C ALA A 24 18.39 -19.85 19.53
N GLN A 25 18.64 -21.04 18.96
CA GLN A 25 17.74 -22.18 19.01
C GLN A 25 17.60 -22.70 20.47
N PRO A 26 16.44 -23.18 20.83
CA PRO A 26 16.34 -24.21 21.85
C PRO A 26 15.99 -25.59 21.26
N ALA A 27 16.53 -26.58 21.99
CA ALA A 27 16.57 -27.98 21.66
C ALA A 27 15.21 -28.67 21.47
N ALA A 28 15.23 -29.71 20.66
CA ALA A 28 14.14 -30.64 20.43
C ALA A 28 13.76 -31.41 21.72
N ALA A 29 12.48 -31.41 22.04
CA ALA A 29 11.90 -32.31 23.05
C ALA A 29 11.22 -33.50 22.38
N ALA A 30 11.54 -34.70 22.87
CA ALA A 30 11.07 -35.97 22.37
C ALA A 30 9.57 -36.19 22.62
N ILE A 31 8.88 -36.76 21.63
CA ILE A 31 7.48 -37.14 21.71
C ILE A 31 7.35 -38.58 22.18
N THR A 32 6.61 -38.79 23.27
CA THR A 32 6.21 -40.11 23.78
C THR A 32 4.81 -40.46 23.23
N PRO A 33 4.52 -41.70 22.83
CA PRO A 33 3.22 -42.04 22.26
C PRO A 33 2.14 -42.26 23.32
N ALA A 34 0.96 -41.72 23.07
CA ALA A 34 -0.20 -41.83 23.96
C ALA A 34 -1.05 -43.07 23.67
N ALA A 35 -1.71 -43.53 24.70
CA ALA A 35 -2.44 -44.76 24.85
C ALA A 35 -3.82 -44.79 24.12
N LYS A 36 -4.32 -46.00 23.95
CA LYS A 36 -5.52 -46.43 23.25
C LYS A 36 -6.82 -45.79 23.71
N ALA A 37 -7.64 -45.40 22.74
CA ALA A 37 -8.99 -44.93 22.91
C ALA A 37 -9.99 -46.07 23.18
N SER A 38 -10.88 -45.83 24.14
CA SER A 38 -12.09 -46.60 24.45
C SER A 38 -13.25 -46.17 23.56
N SER A 39 -13.99 -47.12 23.02
CA SER A 39 -15.17 -46.89 22.18
C SER A 39 -16.37 -46.44 23.02
N MET A 40 -16.90 -45.24 22.71
CA MET A 40 -18.23 -44.81 23.14
C MET A 40 -19.10 -44.55 21.91
N ALA A 41 -20.38 -44.94 22.01
CA ALA A 41 -21.41 -44.86 20.99
C ALA A 41 -21.69 -43.42 20.47
N PRO A 42 -22.25 -43.27 19.25
CA PRO A 42 -22.39 -41.97 18.61
C PRO A 42 -23.54 -41.20 19.22
N HIS A 43 -23.22 -40.18 20.04
CA HIS A 43 -24.15 -39.06 20.25
C HIS A 43 -24.22 -38.25 18.96
N TRP A 44 -25.42 -38.01 18.47
CA TRP A 44 -25.71 -37.06 17.39
C TRP A 44 -25.29 -35.66 17.84
N VAL A 45 -24.05 -35.32 17.62
CA VAL A 45 -23.59 -33.92 17.67
C VAL A 45 -24.02 -33.31 16.33
N ALA A 46 -24.94 -32.35 16.39
CA ALA A 46 -25.31 -31.57 15.21
C ALA A 46 -24.01 -31.10 14.54
N ARG A 47 -23.83 -31.43 13.25
CA ARG A 47 -22.65 -30.95 12.50
C ARG A 47 -22.59 -29.45 12.67
N PRO A 48 -21.46 -28.87 13.11
CA PRO A 48 -21.34 -27.43 13.20
C PRO A 48 -21.71 -26.84 11.83
N ARG A 49 -22.62 -25.87 11.82
CA ARG A 49 -23.08 -25.19 10.62
C ARG A 49 -21.85 -24.68 9.89
N SER A 50 -21.66 -25.03 8.64
CA SER A 50 -20.51 -24.56 7.86
C SER A 50 -20.57 -23.04 7.79
N GLU A 51 -19.50 -22.37 8.22
CA GLU A 51 -19.35 -20.92 8.18
C GLU A 51 -19.56 -20.44 6.73
N SER A 52 -20.51 -19.54 6.52
CA SER A 52 -20.73 -18.90 5.23
C SER A 52 -19.57 -17.98 4.85
N SER A 53 -19.40 -17.68 3.56
CA SER A 53 -18.36 -16.77 3.08
C SER A 53 -18.45 -15.38 3.73
N ALA A 54 -19.67 -14.88 3.97
CA ALA A 54 -19.86 -13.59 4.62
C ALA A 54 -19.53 -13.62 6.12
N GLU A 55 -19.86 -14.72 6.83
CA GLU A 55 -19.47 -14.90 8.23
C GLU A 55 -17.96 -14.99 8.38
N ARG A 56 -17.30 -15.73 7.49
CA ARG A 56 -15.84 -15.85 7.43
C ARG A 56 -15.18 -14.50 7.19
N ALA A 57 -15.63 -13.74 6.20
CA ALA A 57 -15.09 -12.42 5.92
C ALA A 57 -15.27 -11.45 7.12
N ARG A 58 -16.41 -11.54 7.86
CA ARG A 58 -16.58 -10.78 9.09
C ARG A 58 -15.66 -11.23 10.22
N ARG A 59 -15.40 -12.54 10.34
CA ARG A 59 -14.42 -13.08 11.29
C ARG A 59 -13.02 -12.54 10.97
N TRP A 60 -12.59 -12.63 9.73
CA TRP A 60 -11.32 -12.05 9.30
C TRP A 60 -11.22 -10.56 9.65
N GLY A 61 -12.27 -9.79 9.39
CA GLY A 61 -12.30 -8.37 9.77
C GLY A 61 -12.23 -8.13 11.28
N ARG A 62 -12.87 -8.97 12.10
CA ARG A 62 -12.80 -8.86 13.57
C ARG A 62 -11.40 -9.16 14.07
N ASP A 63 -10.78 -10.22 13.57
CA ASP A 63 -9.46 -10.65 14.03
C ASP A 63 -8.39 -9.65 13.55
N THR A 64 -8.50 -9.10 12.31
CA THR A 64 -7.70 -7.97 11.84
C THR A 64 -7.86 -6.72 12.71
N TRP A 65 -9.09 -6.41 13.14
CA TRP A 65 -9.32 -5.31 14.07
C TRP A 65 -8.65 -5.54 15.43
N THR A 66 -8.55 -6.79 15.88
CA THR A 66 -7.83 -7.16 17.11
C THR A 66 -6.35 -6.80 17.02
N SER A 67 -5.66 -7.10 15.92
CA SER A 67 -4.25 -6.71 15.73
C SER A 67 -4.06 -5.19 15.68
N LEU A 68 -4.94 -4.46 14.99
CA LEU A 68 -4.89 -2.99 14.95
C LEU A 68 -5.08 -2.36 16.34
N VAL A 69 -5.99 -2.90 17.15
CA VAL A 69 -6.17 -2.46 18.54
C VAL A 69 -4.94 -2.79 19.38
N ALA A 70 -4.34 -3.97 19.21
CA ALA A 70 -3.13 -4.37 19.92
C ALA A 70 -1.92 -3.49 19.55
N MET A 71 -1.80 -3.07 18.28
CA MET A 71 -0.78 -2.12 17.84
C MET A 71 -0.97 -0.72 18.41
N THR A 72 -2.20 -0.35 18.77
CA THR A 72 -2.51 1.04 19.17
C THR A 72 -2.16 1.31 20.63
N ASP A 73 -1.39 2.36 20.89
CA ASP A 73 -1.12 2.80 22.24
C ASP A 73 -2.39 3.37 22.91
N ARG A 74 -2.65 2.96 24.14
CA ARG A 74 -3.88 3.31 24.86
C ARG A 74 -3.97 4.76 25.32
N HIS A 75 -2.84 5.45 25.43
CA HIS A 75 -2.78 6.86 25.89
C HIS A 75 -2.83 7.84 24.73
N THR A 76 -2.04 7.58 23.69
CA THR A 76 -1.97 8.44 22.50
C THR A 76 -3.05 8.12 21.48
N GLY A 77 -3.49 6.86 21.39
CA GLY A 77 -4.33 6.37 20.31
C GLY A 77 -3.59 6.25 18.97
N LEU A 78 -2.25 6.29 18.98
CA LEU A 78 -1.42 6.09 17.79
C LEU A 78 -1.10 4.61 17.61
N PRO A 79 -1.21 4.04 16.41
CA PRO A 79 -0.78 2.68 16.14
C PRO A 79 0.73 2.62 15.95
N ALA A 80 1.38 1.57 16.45
CA ALA A 80 2.73 1.19 16.03
C ALA A 80 2.71 0.75 14.56
N ASP A 81 3.86 0.78 13.90
CA ASP A 81 4.03 0.31 12.53
C ASP A 81 3.71 -1.18 12.40
N ASN A 82 4.19 -1.97 13.34
CA ASN A 82 3.94 -3.40 13.37
C ASN A 82 3.92 -3.97 14.79
N ILE A 83 3.43 -5.21 14.90
CA ILE A 83 3.45 -6.01 16.13
C ILE A 83 3.66 -7.47 15.79
N ASP A 84 4.34 -8.22 16.67
CA ASP A 84 4.53 -9.65 16.48
C ASP A 84 3.25 -10.47 16.75
N ALA A 85 3.28 -11.75 16.41
CA ALA A 85 2.16 -12.69 16.55
C ALA A 85 1.59 -12.79 17.97
N SER A 86 2.37 -12.44 18.99
CA SER A 86 1.95 -12.45 20.40
C SER A 86 0.86 -11.43 20.72
N LEU A 87 0.75 -10.36 19.94
CA LEU A 87 -0.08 -9.18 20.19
C LEU A 87 0.22 -8.47 21.52
N ALA A 88 1.35 -8.77 22.15
CA ALA A 88 1.75 -8.14 23.39
C ALA A 88 2.23 -6.70 23.15
N ALA A 89 1.81 -5.76 23.99
CA ALA A 89 2.18 -4.35 23.84
C ALA A 89 3.71 -4.10 23.85
N ALA A 90 4.47 -4.99 24.50
CA ALA A 90 5.93 -4.91 24.53
C ALA A 90 6.60 -5.26 23.18
N ASP A 91 5.86 -5.92 22.27
CA ASP A 91 6.35 -6.37 20.98
C ASP A 91 5.97 -5.41 19.84
N ARG A 92 5.46 -4.21 20.16
CA ARG A 92 5.24 -3.13 19.21
C ARG A 92 6.57 -2.60 18.69
N SER A 93 6.56 -2.11 17.46
CA SER A 93 7.76 -1.58 16.80
C SER A 93 8.39 -0.35 17.48
N GLY A 94 7.64 0.39 18.29
CA GLY A 94 8.13 1.60 18.96
C GLY A 94 8.13 2.85 18.06
N TYR A 95 7.48 2.79 16.89
CA TYR A 95 7.36 3.93 15.97
C TYR A 95 6.10 3.83 15.10
N THR A 96 5.68 5.00 14.59
CA THR A 96 4.53 5.16 13.71
C THR A 96 4.80 6.18 12.61
N SER A 97 4.00 6.12 11.54
CA SER A 97 4.02 7.07 10.41
C SER A 97 2.66 7.71 10.18
N PRO A 98 2.58 8.78 9.38
CA PRO A 98 1.29 9.34 8.96
C PRO A 98 0.40 8.32 8.26
N THR A 99 0.97 7.40 7.45
CA THR A 99 0.22 6.28 6.84
C THR A 99 -0.41 5.37 7.88
N ASN A 100 0.35 4.95 8.89
CA ASN A 100 -0.14 4.07 9.94
C ASN A 100 -1.27 4.72 10.74
N ILE A 101 -1.10 6.00 11.10
CA ILE A 101 -2.12 6.81 11.79
C ILE A 101 -3.39 6.91 10.93
N GLY A 102 -3.24 7.23 9.64
CA GLY A 102 -4.32 7.23 8.68
C GLY A 102 -5.00 5.87 8.60
N GLY A 103 -4.21 4.79 8.49
CA GLY A 103 -4.66 3.40 8.48
C GLY A 103 -5.56 3.03 9.65
N TYR A 104 -5.15 3.39 10.84
CA TYR A 104 -5.96 3.17 12.04
C TYR A 104 -7.27 3.99 12.02
N LEU A 105 -7.20 5.26 11.60
CA LEU A 105 -8.37 6.13 11.52
C LEU A 105 -9.44 5.57 10.58
N TRP A 106 -9.10 5.20 9.35
CA TRP A 106 -10.09 4.61 8.44
C TRP A 106 -10.51 3.20 8.88
N SER A 107 -9.62 2.44 9.54
CA SER A 107 -9.97 1.13 10.08
C SER A 107 -10.98 1.20 11.22
N ALA A 108 -10.92 2.24 12.07
CA ALA A 108 -11.94 2.48 13.09
C ALA A 108 -13.31 2.77 12.46
N VAL A 109 -13.35 3.55 11.38
CA VAL A 109 -14.58 3.76 10.59
C VAL A 109 -15.04 2.45 9.95
N ALA A 110 -14.13 1.67 9.34
CA ALA A 110 -14.44 0.37 8.76
C ALA A 110 -15.01 -0.61 9.79
N ALA A 111 -14.39 -0.70 10.98
CA ALA A 111 -14.84 -1.55 12.06
C ALA A 111 -16.27 -1.20 12.51
N GLN A 112 -16.60 0.08 12.57
CA GLN A 112 -17.96 0.55 12.87
C GLN A 112 -18.95 0.18 11.74
N GLN A 113 -18.58 0.38 10.48
CA GLN A 113 -19.42 0.02 9.32
C GLN A 113 -19.66 -1.50 9.24
N LEU A 114 -18.67 -2.30 9.62
CA LEU A 114 -18.79 -3.76 9.72
C LEU A 114 -19.51 -4.23 11.00
N ARG A 115 -19.90 -3.30 11.89
CA ARG A 115 -20.54 -3.56 13.18
C ARG A 115 -19.68 -4.38 14.16
N LEU A 116 -18.36 -4.22 14.07
CA LEU A 116 -17.40 -4.81 15.01
C LEU A 116 -17.30 -3.98 16.28
N ILE A 117 -17.47 -2.67 16.16
CA ILE A 117 -17.51 -1.72 17.28
C ILE A 117 -18.74 -0.81 17.16
N SER A 118 -19.11 -0.18 18.27
CA SER A 118 -20.21 0.78 18.32
C SER A 118 -19.82 2.15 17.73
N HIS A 119 -20.82 2.98 17.37
CA HIS A 119 -20.60 4.38 17.00
C HIS A 119 -19.89 5.18 18.09
N GLY A 120 -20.21 4.91 19.37
CA GLY A 120 -19.59 5.57 20.51
C GLY A 120 -18.09 5.23 20.62
N GLU A 121 -17.75 3.96 20.48
CA GLU A 121 -16.36 3.49 20.51
C GLU A 121 -15.57 4.03 19.32
N CYS A 122 -16.11 3.99 18.11
CA CYS A 122 -15.47 4.58 16.93
C CYS A 122 -15.17 6.06 17.17
N SER A 123 -16.16 6.83 17.62
CA SER A 123 -16.00 8.26 17.93
C SER A 123 -14.94 8.52 19.02
N GLN A 124 -14.89 7.69 20.04
CA GLN A 124 -13.90 7.80 21.12
C GLN A 124 -12.48 7.58 20.60
N ARG A 125 -12.24 6.47 19.90
CA ARG A 125 -10.94 6.10 19.35
C ARG A 125 -10.43 7.14 18.35
N VAL A 126 -11.26 7.53 17.39
CA VAL A 126 -10.93 8.53 16.37
C VAL A 126 -10.59 9.88 17.03
N ARG A 127 -11.39 10.35 17.98
CA ARG A 127 -11.11 11.61 18.69
C ARG A 127 -9.81 11.55 19.50
N GLN A 128 -9.50 10.42 20.12
CA GLN A 128 -8.25 10.24 20.84
C GLN A 128 -7.06 10.42 19.90
N THR A 129 -7.02 9.68 18.79
CA THR A 129 -5.96 9.78 17.78
C THR A 129 -5.84 11.20 17.23
N LEU A 130 -6.95 11.84 16.86
CA LEU A 130 -6.93 13.21 16.32
C LEU A 130 -6.47 14.25 17.34
N ASN A 131 -6.79 14.07 18.63
CA ASN A 131 -6.33 14.98 19.68
C ASN A 131 -4.81 14.86 19.90
N THR A 132 -4.24 13.69 19.73
CA THR A 132 -2.80 13.48 19.75
C THR A 132 -2.17 14.10 18.51
N LEU A 133 -2.68 13.75 17.32
CA LEU A 133 -2.21 14.27 16.03
C LEU A 133 -2.19 15.82 16.00
N ALA A 134 -3.19 16.48 16.61
CA ALA A 134 -3.26 17.93 16.69
C ALA A 134 -2.16 18.58 17.54
N LYS A 135 -1.48 17.80 18.39
CA LYS A 135 -0.38 18.24 19.26
C LYS A 135 0.99 17.84 18.74
N MET A 136 1.04 16.85 17.84
CA MET A 136 2.29 16.37 17.27
C MET A 136 2.99 17.48 16.48
N ASP A 137 4.30 17.50 16.55
CA ASP A 137 5.10 18.44 15.76
C ASP A 137 5.01 18.04 14.27
N HIS A 138 5.05 19.06 13.40
CA HIS A 138 4.90 18.91 11.97
C HIS A 138 5.52 20.11 11.26
N HIS A 139 5.80 20.01 9.97
CA HIS A 139 6.30 21.15 9.20
C HIS A 139 5.26 22.27 9.16
N ARG A 140 5.54 23.36 9.87
CA ARG A 140 4.55 24.41 10.20
C ARG A 140 4.02 25.13 8.96
N SER A 141 4.88 25.39 7.97
CA SER A 141 4.49 26.14 6.77
C SER A 141 3.56 25.34 5.84
N SER A 142 3.69 24.01 5.78
CA SER A 142 2.87 23.16 4.93
C SER A 142 1.83 22.33 5.68
N GLY A 143 1.90 22.23 7.01
CA GLY A 143 1.03 21.35 7.79
C GLY A 143 1.28 19.85 7.57
N MET A 144 2.40 19.48 6.92
CA MET A 144 2.76 18.09 6.64
C MET A 144 3.47 17.47 7.83
N PHE A 145 3.13 16.20 8.12
CA PHE A 145 3.68 15.43 9.21
C PHE A 145 4.97 14.71 8.80
N TYR A 146 5.83 14.42 9.77
CA TYR A 146 7.10 13.75 9.54
C TYR A 146 6.98 12.22 9.55
N ASN A 147 7.91 11.56 8.97
CA ASN A 147 8.26 10.17 9.18
C ASN A 147 9.57 10.18 9.99
N TRP A 148 9.60 9.78 11.25
CA TRP A 148 8.64 8.99 12.01
C TRP A 148 8.33 9.63 13.36
N TYR A 149 7.39 9.03 14.11
CA TYR A 149 7.06 9.42 15.48
C TYR A 149 7.13 8.21 16.41
N ASP A 150 7.40 8.45 17.69
CA ASP A 150 7.17 7.47 18.76
C ASP A 150 5.66 7.36 19.01
N GLU A 151 5.09 6.15 18.89
CA GLU A 151 3.65 5.96 19.04
C GLU A 151 3.15 6.14 20.47
N SER A 152 4.03 6.01 21.47
CA SER A 152 3.65 6.13 22.88
C SER A 152 3.59 7.57 23.37
N SER A 153 4.32 8.49 22.73
CA SER A 153 4.40 9.90 23.08
C SER A 153 3.84 10.85 22.02
N GLY A 154 3.94 10.49 20.75
CA GLY A 154 3.65 11.36 19.61
C GLY A 154 4.81 12.34 19.30
N GLU A 155 5.96 12.18 19.91
CA GLU A 155 7.16 12.98 19.61
C GLU A 155 7.83 12.51 18.33
N VAL A 156 8.49 13.44 17.60
CA VAL A 156 9.27 13.11 16.40
C VAL A 156 10.40 12.17 16.78
N LEU A 157 10.50 11.04 16.08
CA LEU A 157 11.55 10.06 16.33
C LEU A 157 12.90 10.61 15.88
N THR A 158 13.88 10.61 16.77
CA THR A 158 15.25 11.08 16.51
C THR A 158 16.27 9.96 16.37
N SER A 159 15.90 8.76 16.84
CA SER A 159 16.70 7.54 16.73
C SER A 159 15.80 6.32 16.61
N TRP A 160 16.23 5.32 15.84
CA TRP A 160 15.49 4.08 15.66
C TRP A 160 15.48 3.24 16.96
N PRO A 161 14.31 2.74 17.39
CA PRO A 161 14.23 1.76 18.46
C PRO A 161 15.09 0.53 18.14
N GLY A 162 15.89 0.09 19.11
CA GLY A 162 16.72 -1.10 19.00
C GLY A 162 18.10 -0.89 18.37
N THR A 163 18.28 -0.08 17.31
CA THR A 163 19.59 0.19 16.72
C THR A 163 20.23 1.48 17.22
N GLY A 164 19.44 2.48 17.61
CA GLY A 164 19.92 3.79 18.01
C GLY A 164 20.37 4.68 16.84
N ASP A 165 20.23 4.21 15.60
CA ASP A 165 20.59 4.99 14.41
C ASP A 165 19.74 6.26 14.31
N ARG A 166 20.36 7.34 13.86
CA ARG A 166 19.72 8.63 13.74
C ARG A 166 18.57 8.60 12.73
N VAL A 167 17.41 9.14 13.13
CA VAL A 167 16.27 9.44 12.26
C VAL A 167 16.27 10.94 11.92
N TYR A 168 15.98 11.24 10.68
CA TYR A 168 15.92 12.63 10.18
C TYR A 168 14.46 13.04 9.96
N PRO A 169 14.07 14.29 10.26
CA PRO A 169 12.70 14.74 10.08
C PRO A 169 12.37 14.87 8.59
N PHE A 170 11.79 13.82 8.04
CA PHE A 170 11.40 13.68 6.64
C PHE A 170 9.88 13.73 6.51
N ALA A 171 9.34 14.56 5.64
CA ALA A 171 7.93 14.59 5.29
C ALA A 171 7.73 13.86 3.95
N SER A 172 7.19 12.65 4.00
CA SER A 172 6.86 11.84 2.83
C SER A 172 5.57 12.34 2.18
N SER A 173 5.56 12.50 0.86
CA SER A 173 4.36 12.91 0.13
C SER A 173 3.28 11.84 0.15
N VAL A 174 3.65 10.56 0.04
CA VAL A 174 2.69 9.44 0.04
C VAL A 174 2.10 9.20 1.43
N ASP A 175 2.93 9.22 2.49
CA ASP A 175 2.43 9.02 3.85
C ASP A 175 1.45 10.11 4.27
N ASN A 176 1.76 11.37 3.96
CA ASN A 176 0.83 12.47 4.16
C ASN A 176 -0.42 12.32 3.29
N GLY A 177 -0.29 11.77 2.08
CA GLY A 177 -1.40 11.42 1.21
C GLY A 177 -2.41 10.49 1.88
N TRP A 178 -1.92 9.41 2.48
CA TRP A 178 -2.79 8.45 3.18
C TRP A 178 -3.42 9.03 4.45
N LEU A 179 -2.67 9.81 5.21
CA LEU A 179 -3.25 10.54 6.34
C LEU A 179 -4.34 11.52 5.88
N GLY A 180 -4.09 12.28 4.81
CA GLY A 180 -5.07 13.20 4.23
C GLY A 180 -6.35 12.50 3.78
N ALA A 181 -6.23 11.35 3.11
CA ALA A 181 -7.38 10.53 2.72
C ALA A 181 -8.18 10.05 3.94
N ALA A 182 -7.49 9.60 5.00
CA ALA A 182 -8.13 9.19 6.25
C ALA A 182 -8.87 10.35 6.95
N LEU A 183 -8.27 11.53 6.99
CA LEU A 183 -8.91 12.73 7.56
C LEU A 183 -10.19 13.10 6.81
N MET A 184 -10.22 12.94 5.48
CA MET A 184 -11.43 13.15 4.67
C MET A 184 -12.51 12.11 4.99
N VAL A 185 -12.15 10.83 5.10
CA VAL A 185 -13.06 9.76 5.50
C VAL A 185 -13.65 10.04 6.89
N VAL A 186 -12.81 10.38 7.86
CA VAL A 186 -13.27 10.71 9.23
C VAL A 186 -14.18 11.92 9.26
N ARG A 187 -13.86 12.96 8.51
CA ARG A 187 -14.67 14.19 8.44
C ARG A 187 -16.11 13.90 8.00
N GLU A 188 -16.27 12.95 7.08
CA GLU A 188 -17.59 12.57 6.57
C GLU A 188 -18.29 11.53 7.46
N ALA A 189 -17.56 10.50 7.92
CA ALA A 189 -18.14 9.34 8.59
C ALA A 189 -18.33 9.51 10.10
N VAL A 190 -17.60 10.43 10.77
CA VAL A 190 -17.59 10.57 12.23
C VAL A 190 -17.95 12.00 12.65
N PRO A 191 -19.24 12.36 12.74
CA PRO A 191 -19.68 13.74 13.02
C PRO A 191 -19.03 14.37 14.25
N ALA A 192 -18.81 13.59 15.32
CA ALA A 192 -18.18 14.05 16.56
C ALA A 192 -16.67 14.44 16.40
N ALA A 193 -16.03 14.03 15.31
CA ALA A 193 -14.63 14.29 14.99
C ALA A 193 -14.46 15.20 13.75
N ALA A 194 -15.55 15.46 13.01
CA ALA A 194 -15.53 16.12 11.70
C ALA A 194 -14.82 17.47 11.69
N LYS A 195 -15.07 18.30 12.72
CA LYS A 195 -14.44 19.63 12.82
C LYS A 195 -12.92 19.53 12.95
N LEU A 196 -12.42 18.66 13.84
CA LEU A 196 -10.98 18.52 14.07
C LEU A 196 -10.29 17.87 12.87
N ALA A 197 -10.88 16.83 12.29
CA ALA A 197 -10.37 16.20 11.06
C ALA A 197 -10.29 17.21 9.90
N GLY A 198 -11.33 18.05 9.74
CA GLY A 198 -11.33 19.13 8.75
C GLY A 198 -10.22 20.14 9.00
N GLN A 199 -10.05 20.60 10.25
CA GLN A 199 -8.99 21.56 10.61
C GLN A 199 -7.57 21.01 10.36
N LEU A 200 -7.36 19.72 10.58
CA LEU A 200 -6.08 19.05 10.31
C LEU A 200 -5.83 18.95 8.80
N TYR A 201 -6.84 18.51 8.04
CA TYR A 201 -6.74 18.40 6.59
C TYR A 201 -6.56 19.76 5.89
N ASP A 202 -7.33 20.76 6.27
CA ASP A 202 -7.35 22.07 5.60
C ASP A 202 -6.03 22.86 5.77
N ARG A 203 -5.17 22.45 6.70
CA ARG A 203 -3.81 23.00 6.86
C ARG A 203 -2.79 22.37 5.90
N MET A 204 -3.09 21.21 5.34
CA MET A 204 -2.14 20.47 4.50
C MET A 204 -1.99 21.15 3.12
N ARG A 205 -0.77 21.52 2.80
CA ARG A 205 -0.39 22.20 1.56
C ARG A 205 0.23 21.19 0.59
N TRP A 206 -0.59 20.56 -0.22
CA TRP A 206 -0.18 19.54 -1.20
C TRP A 206 0.77 20.09 -2.25
N ASP A 207 0.66 21.39 -2.59
CA ASP A 207 1.56 22.09 -3.49
C ASP A 207 3.00 22.20 -2.94
N MET A 208 3.24 21.89 -1.67
CA MET A 208 4.57 21.74 -1.10
C MET A 208 5.37 20.63 -1.77
N PHE A 209 4.72 19.57 -2.22
CA PHE A 209 5.36 18.47 -2.93
C PHE A 209 5.37 18.62 -4.45
N TYR A 210 4.71 19.65 -4.98
CA TYR A 210 4.51 19.79 -6.42
C TYR A 210 5.66 20.56 -7.08
N ASP A 211 6.50 19.83 -7.81
CA ASP A 211 7.52 20.38 -8.70
C ASP A 211 6.92 20.75 -10.04
N ARG A 212 6.61 22.04 -10.19
CA ARG A 212 6.06 22.60 -11.44
C ARG A 212 7.08 22.71 -12.56
N ASP A 213 8.37 22.69 -12.22
CA ASP A 213 9.52 22.84 -13.10
C ASP A 213 10.20 21.50 -13.41
N ALA A 214 9.58 20.39 -12.99
CA ALA A 214 10.03 19.05 -13.34
C ALA A 214 10.19 18.89 -14.85
N SER A 215 11.09 17.99 -15.25
CA SER A 215 11.39 17.72 -16.68
C SER A 215 10.19 17.29 -17.50
N ARG A 216 9.11 16.82 -16.86
CA ARG A 216 7.83 16.46 -17.50
C ARG A 216 6.90 17.66 -17.54
N PRO A 217 6.37 18.05 -18.72
CA PRO A 217 5.32 19.06 -18.81
C PRO A 217 4.11 18.66 -17.94
N GLY A 218 3.65 19.58 -17.12
CA GLY A 218 2.56 19.32 -16.17
C GLY A 218 3.03 19.19 -14.72
N GLY A 219 4.34 19.01 -14.50
CA GLY A 219 4.95 18.90 -13.18
C GLY A 219 4.74 17.53 -12.53
N LEU A 220 5.53 17.22 -11.52
CA LEU A 220 5.54 15.94 -10.82
C LEU A 220 5.49 16.16 -9.29
N ILE A 221 5.29 15.08 -8.56
CA ILE A 221 5.28 15.08 -7.09
C ILE A 221 6.60 14.54 -6.57
N HIS A 222 7.31 15.30 -5.75
CA HIS A 222 8.50 14.81 -5.05
C HIS A 222 8.15 13.66 -4.10
N GLY A 223 9.11 12.75 -3.89
CA GLY A 223 9.02 11.71 -2.87
C GLY A 223 8.80 12.30 -1.48
N GLY A 224 9.38 13.46 -1.21
CA GLY A 224 9.23 14.19 0.03
C GLY A 224 10.28 15.28 0.21
N PHE A 225 10.37 15.77 1.44
CA PHE A 225 11.41 16.74 1.82
C PHE A 225 11.87 16.52 3.27
N TYR A 226 13.10 16.96 3.55
CA TYR A 226 13.63 17.05 4.91
C TYR A 226 13.50 18.49 5.40
N ASP A 227 13.05 18.68 6.65
CA ASP A 227 12.93 19.98 7.34
C ASP A 227 14.23 20.37 8.06
N ALA A 228 15.27 19.57 7.96
CA ALA A 228 16.62 19.78 8.47
C ALA A 228 17.62 19.18 7.47
N PRO A 229 18.93 19.49 7.57
CA PRO A 229 19.92 18.88 6.69
C PRO A 229 19.76 17.35 6.61
N PRO A 230 19.63 16.79 5.38
CA PRO A 230 19.36 15.37 5.17
C PRO A 230 20.55 14.48 5.56
N PRO A 231 20.37 13.14 5.56
CA PRO A 231 21.49 12.20 5.71
C PRO A 231 22.64 12.52 4.73
N PRO A 232 23.89 12.37 5.14
CA PRO A 232 25.03 12.54 4.23
C PRO A 232 24.89 11.65 2.99
N GLY A 233 25.13 12.22 1.81
CA GLY A 233 25.01 11.50 0.54
C GLY A 233 23.61 11.43 -0.06
N SER A 234 22.61 12.02 0.61
CA SER A 234 21.24 12.11 0.06
C SER A 234 21.23 12.96 -1.22
N SER A 235 20.52 12.49 -2.24
CA SER A 235 20.27 13.26 -3.46
C SER A 235 19.09 14.21 -3.25
N THR A 236 19.42 15.46 -2.89
CA THR A 236 18.42 16.51 -2.57
C THR A 236 18.84 17.86 -3.14
N PHE A 237 17.88 18.77 -3.23
CA PHE A 237 18.13 20.19 -3.49
C PHE A 237 17.32 21.05 -2.52
N THR A 238 17.79 22.29 -2.28
CA THR A 238 17.15 23.24 -1.37
C THR A 238 16.15 24.12 -2.12
N GLY A 239 14.97 24.32 -1.57
CA GLY A 239 13.95 25.18 -2.18
C GLY A 239 12.67 25.27 -1.34
N ASN A 240 11.68 26.01 -1.86
CA ASN A 240 10.38 26.17 -1.24
C ASN A 240 9.29 26.41 -2.30
N HIS A 241 8.53 25.38 -2.62
CA HIS A 241 7.52 25.44 -3.68
C HIS A 241 6.28 26.29 -3.32
N ILE A 242 6.03 26.51 -2.03
CA ILE A 242 4.87 27.32 -1.58
C ILE A 242 5.24 28.78 -1.28
N GLY A 243 6.54 29.11 -1.24
CA GLY A 243 7.03 30.47 -1.00
C GLY A 243 6.72 31.02 0.40
N ILE A 244 6.38 30.17 1.36
CA ILE A 244 6.05 30.53 2.75
C ILE A 244 6.93 29.72 3.70
N GLY A 245 7.60 30.39 4.63
CA GLY A 245 8.53 29.78 5.59
C GLY A 245 9.93 29.57 5.02
N PRO A 246 10.78 28.82 5.74
CA PRO A 246 12.13 28.52 5.30
C PRO A 246 12.17 27.55 4.12
N ASP A 247 13.30 27.51 3.43
CA ASP A 247 13.60 26.48 2.46
C ASP A 247 13.76 25.10 3.15
N VAL A 248 13.44 24.05 2.40
CA VAL A 248 13.58 22.65 2.81
C VAL A 248 14.47 21.92 1.82
N TRP A 249 14.85 20.67 2.11
CA TRP A 249 15.63 19.80 1.22
C TRP A 249 14.70 18.81 0.53
N TYR A 250 14.28 19.10 -0.70
CA TYR A 250 13.49 18.18 -1.52
C TYR A 250 14.32 16.99 -2.00
N THR A 251 13.71 15.83 -2.07
CA THR A 251 14.29 14.69 -2.80
C THR A 251 14.34 14.99 -4.29
N ASN A 252 15.42 14.58 -4.97
CA ASN A 252 15.52 14.77 -6.43
C ASN A 252 14.62 13.82 -7.22
N HIS A 253 14.11 12.76 -6.58
CA HIS A 253 13.20 11.83 -7.24
C HIS A 253 11.74 12.31 -7.12
N HIS A 254 10.97 11.91 -8.11
CA HIS A 254 9.54 12.12 -8.16
C HIS A 254 8.80 10.78 -8.22
N TYR A 255 7.58 10.77 -7.73
CA TYR A 255 6.62 9.72 -8.03
C TYR A 255 6.02 10.02 -9.40
N ASP A 256 6.52 9.36 -10.42
CA ASP A 256 6.26 9.70 -11.82
C ASP A 256 5.49 8.63 -12.60
N THR A 257 5.04 7.55 -11.96
CA THR A 257 4.21 6.53 -12.59
C THR A 257 2.75 6.64 -12.15
N THR A 258 1.83 6.38 -13.08
CA THR A 258 0.39 6.50 -12.83
C THR A 258 -0.12 5.36 -11.95
N VAL A 259 0.31 4.13 -12.24
CA VAL A 259 -0.03 2.97 -11.43
C VAL A 259 0.94 2.88 -10.27
N SER A 260 0.64 3.66 -9.24
CA SER A 260 1.34 3.71 -7.97
C SER A 260 0.36 4.19 -6.90
N GLU A 261 0.49 3.72 -5.67
CA GLU A 261 -0.30 4.19 -4.53
C GLU A 261 -0.11 5.68 -4.27
N THR A 262 1.02 6.22 -4.72
CA THR A 262 1.37 7.64 -4.54
C THR A 262 0.46 8.60 -5.29
N ARG A 263 -0.32 8.09 -6.30
CA ARG A 263 -1.33 8.92 -7.00
C ARG A 263 -2.38 9.50 -6.06
N ILE A 264 -2.54 8.97 -4.84
CA ILE A 264 -3.43 9.56 -3.83
C ILE A 264 -3.05 11.01 -3.51
N THR A 265 -1.75 11.33 -3.44
CA THR A 265 -1.27 12.70 -3.19
C THR A 265 -1.63 13.64 -4.34
N SER A 266 -1.47 13.20 -5.59
CA SER A 266 -1.93 13.94 -6.77
C SER A 266 -3.44 14.20 -6.71
N TYR A 267 -4.24 13.19 -6.35
CA TYR A 267 -5.68 13.33 -6.20
C TYR A 267 -6.06 14.36 -5.14
N LEU A 268 -5.44 14.29 -3.97
CA LEU A 268 -5.72 15.26 -2.89
C LEU A 268 -5.32 16.68 -3.26
N GLY A 269 -4.20 16.87 -3.93
CA GLY A 269 -3.75 18.17 -4.43
C GLY A 269 -4.72 18.76 -5.47
N ILE A 270 -5.24 17.94 -6.38
CA ILE A 270 -6.26 18.34 -7.37
C ILE A 270 -7.59 18.65 -6.67
N ILE A 271 -8.02 17.83 -5.73
CA ILE A 271 -9.25 18.04 -4.95
C ILE A 271 -9.17 19.34 -4.15
N ALA A 272 -8.02 19.63 -3.54
CA ALA A 272 -7.78 20.88 -2.82
C ALA A 272 -7.64 22.10 -3.73
N GLY A 273 -7.42 21.91 -5.03
CA GLY A 273 -7.17 22.98 -6.00
C GLY A 273 -5.76 23.59 -5.86
N GLN A 274 -4.85 22.88 -5.23
CA GLN A 274 -3.45 23.29 -5.01
C GLN A 274 -2.50 22.76 -6.09
N ILE A 275 -2.90 21.69 -6.76
CA ILE A 275 -2.18 21.08 -7.88
C ILE A 275 -3.09 21.13 -9.13
N PRO A 276 -2.57 21.54 -10.30
CA PRO A 276 -3.39 21.62 -11.49
C PRO A 276 -3.78 20.22 -11.99
N PRO A 277 -5.01 20.02 -12.53
CA PRO A 277 -5.49 18.74 -13.04
C PRO A 277 -4.58 18.06 -14.06
N ARG A 278 -3.86 18.86 -14.86
CA ARG A 278 -2.93 18.34 -15.87
C ARG A 278 -1.76 17.54 -15.28
N GLN A 279 -1.43 17.74 -13.97
CA GLN A 279 -0.38 16.98 -13.31
C GLN A 279 -0.64 15.47 -13.34
N TYR A 280 -1.90 15.04 -13.21
CA TYR A 280 -2.27 13.63 -13.34
C TYR A 280 -1.80 13.03 -14.68
N PHE A 281 -1.84 13.79 -15.75
CA PHE A 281 -1.41 13.35 -17.08
C PHE A 281 0.11 13.47 -17.30
N ALA A 282 0.83 14.12 -16.41
CA ALA A 282 2.29 14.16 -16.46
C ALA A 282 2.95 12.85 -16.01
N MET A 283 2.27 12.03 -15.21
CA MET A 283 2.78 10.73 -14.80
C MET A 283 2.83 9.76 -15.99
N TRP A 284 3.75 8.78 -15.94
CA TRP A 284 3.91 7.77 -16.96
C TRP A 284 2.92 6.61 -16.78
N ARG A 285 2.33 6.14 -17.89
CA ARG A 285 1.61 4.84 -17.95
C ARG A 285 2.59 3.72 -18.24
N THR A 286 3.34 3.89 -19.30
CA THR A 286 4.58 3.19 -19.62
C THR A 286 5.52 4.21 -20.25
N PHE A 287 6.77 3.87 -20.38
CA PHE A 287 7.69 4.69 -21.14
C PHE A 287 7.49 4.42 -22.64
N PRO A 288 7.65 5.41 -23.53
CA PRO A 288 7.56 5.19 -24.96
C PRO A 288 8.59 4.14 -25.42
N ALA A 289 8.25 3.39 -26.47
CA ALA A 289 9.18 2.48 -27.13
C ALA A 289 10.36 3.27 -27.70
N GLY A 290 11.47 3.29 -26.98
CA GLY A 290 12.69 3.99 -27.33
C GLY A 290 13.88 3.43 -26.58
N CYS A 291 15.05 3.51 -27.19
CA CYS A 291 16.27 2.90 -26.64
C CYS A 291 16.82 3.59 -25.37
N ASP A 292 16.23 4.69 -24.93
CA ASP A 292 16.68 5.43 -23.74
C ASP A 292 16.24 4.83 -22.40
N TRP A 293 15.43 3.77 -22.44
CA TRP A 293 14.81 3.19 -21.25
C TRP A 293 15.40 1.84 -20.90
N SER A 294 16.45 1.86 -20.10
CA SER A 294 17.02 0.65 -19.49
C SER A 294 16.17 0.07 -18.36
N TRP A 295 14.94 0.53 -18.20
CA TRP A 295 14.10 0.34 -17.03
C TRP A 295 12.67 -0.18 -17.29
N GLN A 296 12.32 -0.62 -18.50
CA GLN A 296 11.05 -1.26 -18.78
C GLN A 296 11.25 -2.77 -18.83
N GLU A 297 10.34 -3.52 -18.17
CA GLU A 297 10.30 -4.97 -18.22
C GLU A 297 9.91 -5.49 -19.60
N SER A 298 9.01 -4.81 -20.27
CA SER A 298 8.51 -5.21 -21.59
C SER A 298 8.41 -4.02 -22.52
N GLN A 299 8.48 -4.28 -23.82
CA GLN A 299 8.17 -3.27 -24.82
C GLN A 299 6.67 -2.95 -24.78
N PRO A 300 6.27 -1.70 -24.48
CA PRO A 300 4.86 -1.35 -24.44
C PRO A 300 4.28 -1.21 -25.83
N ALA A 301 3.03 -1.63 -25.99
CA ALA A 301 2.17 -1.25 -27.11
C ALA A 301 1.21 -0.16 -26.66
N GLY A 302 0.97 0.84 -27.47
CA GLY A 302 0.08 1.94 -27.09
C GLY A 302 -0.06 3.01 -28.16
N VAL A 303 -0.83 4.04 -27.82
CA VAL A 303 -1.09 5.19 -28.67
C VAL A 303 -0.88 6.49 -27.88
N THR A 304 -0.45 7.55 -28.54
CA THR A 304 -0.38 8.87 -27.92
C THR A 304 -1.74 9.55 -27.98
N ARG A 305 -2.20 10.09 -26.84
CA ARG A 305 -3.42 10.89 -26.71
C ARG A 305 -3.10 12.22 -26.06
N THR A 306 -3.86 13.25 -26.37
CA THR A 306 -3.68 14.58 -25.77
C THR A 306 -4.74 14.84 -24.71
N TYR A 307 -4.31 15.12 -23.47
CA TYR A 307 -5.18 15.49 -22.35
C TYR A 307 -4.71 16.82 -21.74
N LEU A 308 -5.60 17.78 -21.65
CA LEU A 308 -5.31 19.11 -21.09
C LEU A 308 -4.05 19.77 -21.66
N GLY A 309 -3.80 19.53 -22.96
CA GLY A 309 -2.64 20.05 -23.70
C GLY A 309 -1.34 19.30 -23.46
N LEU A 310 -1.38 18.11 -22.85
CA LEU A 310 -0.23 17.22 -22.70
C LEU A 310 -0.40 15.98 -23.58
N ASP A 311 0.64 15.63 -24.31
CA ASP A 311 0.71 14.36 -25.01
C ASP A 311 1.13 13.24 -24.07
N VAL A 312 0.28 12.22 -23.97
CA VAL A 312 0.42 11.08 -23.09
C VAL A 312 0.52 9.82 -23.93
N PHE A 313 1.62 9.09 -23.77
CA PHE A 313 1.72 7.77 -24.34
C PHE A 313 0.96 6.78 -23.47
N GLU A 314 -0.17 6.32 -23.96
CA GLU A 314 -1.04 5.32 -23.34
C GLU A 314 -0.53 3.92 -23.66
N GLY A 315 0.63 3.58 -23.11
CA GLY A 315 1.24 2.29 -23.27
C GLY A 315 0.67 1.24 -22.33
N ALA A 316 0.74 -0.02 -22.74
CA ALA A 316 0.39 -1.18 -21.94
C ALA A 316 1.35 -2.33 -22.25
N TYR A 317 1.59 -3.19 -21.27
CA TYR A 317 2.33 -4.43 -21.44
C TYR A 317 1.40 -5.57 -21.89
N SER A 318 1.93 -6.45 -22.73
CA SER A 318 1.24 -7.68 -23.10
C SER A 318 1.62 -8.80 -22.14
N TYR A 319 0.65 -9.32 -21.42
CA TYR A 319 0.84 -10.44 -20.49
C TYR A 319 -0.28 -11.45 -20.64
N ARG A 320 0.04 -12.70 -21.05
CA ARG A 320 -0.90 -13.83 -21.19
C ARG A 320 -2.20 -13.47 -21.93
N GLY A 321 -2.08 -12.70 -23.02
CA GLY A 321 -3.21 -12.22 -23.82
C GLY A 321 -4.00 -11.07 -23.21
N MET A 322 -3.50 -10.47 -22.13
CA MET A 322 -4.01 -9.24 -21.56
C MET A 322 -3.11 -8.06 -21.92
N HIS A 323 -3.69 -6.87 -22.05
CA HIS A 323 -2.96 -5.62 -22.15
C HIS A 323 -3.17 -4.85 -20.86
N ILE A 324 -2.09 -4.57 -20.12
CA ILE A 324 -2.14 -4.02 -18.76
C ILE A 324 -1.20 -2.84 -18.66
N VAL A 325 -1.67 -1.73 -18.10
CA VAL A 325 -0.79 -0.63 -17.68
C VAL A 325 -0.08 -1.10 -16.42
N PRO A 326 1.27 -1.22 -16.44
CA PRO A 326 2.01 -1.79 -15.33
C PRO A 326 2.12 -0.82 -14.16
N GLY A 327 2.31 -1.37 -12.95
CA GLY A 327 2.73 -0.61 -11.78
C GLY A 327 4.24 -0.43 -11.75
N TRP A 328 4.75 0.13 -10.67
CA TRP A 328 6.18 0.26 -10.44
C TRP A 328 6.86 -1.10 -10.28
N GLY A 329 6.27 -1.97 -9.44
CA GLY A 329 6.71 -3.34 -9.18
C GLY A 329 5.67 -4.42 -9.46
N GLY A 330 4.56 -4.07 -10.09
CA GLY A 330 3.49 -5.02 -10.39
C GLY A 330 2.75 -5.53 -9.16
N SER A 331 2.73 -4.75 -8.08
CA SER A 331 2.08 -5.12 -6.83
C SER A 331 0.59 -4.79 -6.81
N MET A 332 -0.18 -5.57 -6.05
CA MET A 332 -1.61 -5.32 -5.85
C MET A 332 -1.87 -4.00 -5.12
N PHE A 333 -0.98 -3.65 -4.21
CA PHE A 333 -1.00 -2.41 -3.44
C PHE A 333 -0.95 -1.17 -4.33
N GLU A 334 0.01 -1.11 -5.26
CA GLU A 334 0.16 0.00 -6.19
C GLU A 334 -1.09 0.20 -7.05
N GLU A 335 -1.68 -0.89 -7.49
CA GLU A 335 -2.87 -0.86 -8.34
C GLU A 335 -4.12 -0.47 -7.57
N LEU A 336 -4.41 -1.07 -6.40
CA LEU A 336 -5.74 -1.06 -5.81
C LEU A 336 -5.90 -0.27 -4.51
N MET A 337 -4.83 0.13 -3.82
CA MET A 337 -5.02 0.85 -2.57
C MET A 337 -5.74 2.20 -2.75
N PRO A 338 -5.44 3.04 -3.76
CA PRO A 338 -6.21 4.25 -4.00
C PRO A 338 -7.68 3.98 -4.34
N ASP A 339 -8.00 2.88 -5.01
CA ASP A 339 -9.36 2.48 -5.35
C ASP A 339 -10.20 2.09 -4.12
N VAL A 340 -9.58 1.82 -2.99
CA VAL A 340 -10.30 1.66 -1.71
C VAL A 340 -11.09 2.92 -1.37
N PHE A 341 -10.60 4.11 -1.72
CA PHE A 341 -11.18 5.41 -1.39
C PHE A 341 -11.82 6.10 -2.59
N VAL A 342 -11.10 6.14 -3.70
CA VAL A 342 -11.55 6.74 -4.95
C VAL A 342 -12.24 5.67 -5.79
N PRO A 343 -13.51 5.85 -6.21
CA PRO A 343 -14.17 4.85 -7.05
C PRO A 343 -13.64 4.89 -8.49
N GLU A 344 -12.36 4.61 -8.67
CA GLU A 344 -11.60 4.80 -9.91
C GLU A 344 -12.25 4.05 -11.08
N ALA A 345 -12.61 2.79 -10.89
CA ALA A 345 -13.22 1.99 -11.95
C ALA A 345 -14.53 2.58 -12.48
N SER A 346 -15.36 3.16 -11.61
CA SER A 346 -16.65 3.73 -12.03
C SER A 346 -16.52 5.16 -12.58
N TRP A 347 -15.53 5.92 -12.11
CA TRP A 347 -15.30 7.28 -12.58
C TRP A 347 -14.50 7.32 -13.88
N ALA A 348 -13.66 6.32 -14.10
CA ALA A 348 -12.77 6.21 -15.25
C ALA A 348 -12.88 4.82 -15.91
N PRO A 349 -14.04 4.47 -16.51
CA PRO A 349 -14.32 3.12 -17.01
C PRO A 349 -13.43 2.71 -18.19
N ARG A 350 -12.83 3.67 -18.92
CA ARG A 350 -11.95 3.39 -20.06
C ARG A 350 -10.47 3.31 -19.71
N SER A 351 -10.13 3.57 -18.44
CA SER A 351 -8.79 3.44 -17.90
C SER A 351 -8.79 2.49 -16.69
N TRP A 352 -9.00 2.98 -15.49
CA TRP A 352 -8.99 2.18 -14.26
C TRP A 352 -10.03 1.05 -14.23
N GLY A 353 -11.23 1.32 -14.77
CA GLY A 353 -12.29 0.31 -14.87
C GLY A 353 -11.91 -0.88 -15.73
N HIS A 354 -10.93 -0.71 -16.61
CA HIS A 354 -10.36 -1.77 -17.44
C HIS A 354 -9.12 -2.39 -16.80
N ASN A 355 -8.22 -1.57 -16.24
CA ASN A 355 -6.94 -2.04 -15.72
C ASN A 355 -7.06 -2.86 -14.43
N HIS A 356 -7.85 -2.40 -13.47
CA HIS A 356 -7.99 -3.07 -12.16
C HIS A 356 -8.38 -4.55 -12.27
N PRO A 357 -9.45 -4.95 -12.98
CA PRO A 357 -9.79 -6.36 -13.10
C PRO A 357 -8.74 -7.17 -13.86
N LEU A 358 -8.05 -6.58 -14.83
CA LEU A 358 -6.97 -7.26 -15.56
C LEU A 358 -5.75 -7.49 -14.66
N HIS A 359 -5.38 -6.51 -13.84
CA HIS A 359 -4.26 -6.64 -12.91
C HIS A 359 -4.54 -7.76 -11.87
N VAL A 360 -5.74 -7.79 -11.30
CA VAL A 360 -6.16 -8.87 -10.38
C VAL A 360 -6.10 -10.23 -11.05
N ARG A 361 -6.63 -10.34 -12.28
CA ARG A 361 -6.56 -11.57 -13.06
C ARG A 361 -5.12 -11.97 -13.35
N ALA A 362 -4.26 -11.04 -13.72
CA ALA A 362 -2.86 -11.31 -14.03
C ALA A 362 -2.10 -11.83 -12.81
N GLN A 363 -2.26 -11.24 -11.65
CA GLN A 363 -1.66 -11.74 -10.41
C GLN A 363 -2.16 -13.15 -10.06
N ARG A 364 -3.45 -13.42 -10.27
CA ARG A 364 -4.00 -14.76 -10.07
C ARG A 364 -3.43 -15.77 -11.07
N GLU A 365 -3.35 -15.43 -12.36
CA GLU A 365 -2.77 -16.31 -13.37
C GLU A 365 -1.28 -16.55 -13.16
N HIS A 366 -0.53 -15.53 -12.68
CA HIS A 366 0.86 -15.71 -12.29
C HIS A 366 1.00 -16.79 -11.21
N GLY A 367 0.35 -16.61 -10.07
CA GLY A 367 0.50 -17.55 -8.96
C GLY A 367 -0.08 -18.93 -9.20
N MET A 368 -1.20 -19.02 -9.95
CA MET A 368 -1.91 -20.27 -10.14
C MET A 368 -1.43 -21.09 -11.34
N ILE A 369 -0.96 -20.42 -12.39
CA ILE A 369 -0.68 -21.07 -13.68
C ILE A 369 0.80 -20.95 -14.05
N GLU A 370 1.34 -19.72 -14.08
CA GLU A 370 2.68 -19.46 -14.58
C GLU A 370 3.75 -19.98 -13.62
N ALA A 371 3.75 -19.54 -12.38
CA ALA A 371 4.69 -19.98 -11.35
C ALA A 371 4.25 -21.30 -10.68
N GLY A 372 2.97 -21.66 -10.78
CA GLY A 372 2.43 -22.91 -10.26
C GLY A 372 2.47 -23.01 -8.73
N TYR A 373 2.43 -21.90 -8.02
CA TYR A 373 2.42 -21.87 -6.55
C TYR A 373 1.13 -22.45 -5.95
N GLY A 374 0.03 -22.34 -6.69
CA GLY A 374 -1.29 -22.71 -6.20
C GLY A 374 -1.90 -21.69 -5.23
N TYR A 375 -1.26 -20.57 -5.02
CA TYR A 375 -1.68 -19.41 -4.24
C TYR A 375 -1.32 -18.14 -5.01
N TRP A 376 -1.92 -17.01 -4.65
CA TRP A 376 -1.69 -15.75 -5.34
C TRP A 376 -1.95 -14.52 -4.45
N GLY A 377 -1.60 -13.34 -4.94
CA GLY A 377 -1.67 -12.07 -4.26
C GLY A 377 -0.28 -11.65 -3.79
N PHE A 378 0.35 -10.78 -4.60
CA PHE A 378 1.72 -10.33 -4.41
C PHE A 378 1.72 -8.82 -4.17
N SER A 379 2.30 -8.40 -3.06
CA SER A 379 2.34 -7.00 -2.64
C SER A 379 3.46 -6.80 -1.63
N PRO A 380 4.01 -5.58 -1.45
CA PRO A 380 5.02 -5.31 -0.43
C PRO A 380 4.59 -5.79 0.95
N ALA A 381 5.51 -6.42 1.67
CA ALA A 381 5.24 -6.99 3.00
C ALA A 381 6.54 -7.32 3.75
N SER A 382 6.41 -7.74 5.00
CA SER A 382 7.50 -8.34 5.76
C SER A 382 8.00 -9.59 5.05
N ASP A 383 9.31 -9.65 4.81
CA ASP A 383 9.94 -10.84 4.24
C ASP A 383 9.89 -12.00 5.26
N PRO A 384 9.34 -13.17 4.90
CA PRO A 384 9.36 -14.37 5.75
C PRO A 384 10.76 -14.76 6.22
N PHE A 385 11.80 -14.34 5.52
CA PHE A 385 13.20 -14.66 5.82
C PHE A 385 13.97 -13.55 6.54
N ALA A 386 13.43 -12.40 6.72
CA ALA A 386 13.81 -11.24 7.51
C ALA A 386 13.73 -9.92 6.71
N GLY A 387 13.35 -8.86 7.41
CA GLY A 387 13.22 -7.52 6.84
C GLY A 387 11.88 -7.29 6.14
N TYR A 388 11.89 -6.44 5.13
CA TYR A 388 10.74 -6.04 4.31
C TYR A 388 11.12 -6.12 2.84
N ARG A 389 10.17 -6.48 1.97
CA ARG A 389 10.38 -6.59 0.52
C ARG A 389 9.17 -6.06 -0.25
N GLU A 390 9.45 -5.52 -1.42
CA GLU A 390 8.44 -5.07 -2.37
C GLU A 390 8.07 -6.23 -3.31
N TYR A 391 7.22 -7.14 -2.84
CA TYR A 391 6.71 -8.24 -3.69
C TYR A 391 5.71 -7.74 -4.72
N GLY A 392 5.78 -8.29 -5.92
CA GLY A 392 4.90 -7.99 -7.04
C GLY A 392 5.00 -9.07 -8.11
N VAL A 393 4.40 -8.86 -9.26
CA VAL A 393 4.56 -9.70 -10.46
C VAL A 393 5.45 -8.97 -11.44
N ASP A 394 6.66 -9.46 -11.69
CA ASP A 394 7.68 -8.79 -12.51
C ASP A 394 7.14 -8.38 -13.89
N ALA A 395 6.41 -9.25 -14.56
CA ALA A 395 5.82 -8.98 -15.87
C ALA A 395 4.80 -7.82 -15.89
N LEU A 396 4.35 -7.36 -14.71
CA LEU A 396 3.45 -6.21 -14.52
C LEU A 396 4.18 -4.99 -13.94
N GLY A 397 5.50 -5.06 -13.81
CA GLY A 397 6.35 -4.02 -13.26
C GLY A 397 7.07 -3.20 -14.32
N LEU A 398 7.33 -1.94 -14.01
CA LEU A 398 8.18 -1.07 -14.83
C LEU A 398 9.66 -1.27 -14.54
N ASN A 399 10.02 -1.83 -13.39
CA ASN A 399 11.40 -1.97 -12.97
C ASN A 399 12.06 -3.21 -13.58
N PRO A 400 13.08 -3.07 -14.45
CA PRO A 400 13.75 -4.19 -15.11
C PRO A 400 14.60 -5.06 -14.16
N ASP A 401 14.98 -4.53 -12.99
CA ASP A 401 15.66 -5.31 -11.97
C ASP A 401 14.67 -6.19 -11.18
N GLY A 402 13.35 -6.09 -11.49
CA GLY A 402 12.27 -6.75 -10.81
C GLY A 402 12.09 -6.30 -9.37
N TYR A 403 10.88 -6.39 -8.87
CA TYR A 403 10.66 -6.51 -7.45
C TYR A 403 10.83 -7.99 -7.10
N PHE A 404 11.26 -8.26 -5.90
CA PHE A 404 11.40 -9.61 -5.41
C PHE A 404 10.03 -10.25 -5.15
N SER A 405 9.21 -10.43 -6.21
CA SER A 405 8.16 -11.40 -6.09
C SER A 405 8.84 -12.75 -6.02
N ASP A 406 8.66 -13.45 -4.93
CA ASP A 406 9.10 -14.83 -4.80
C ASP A 406 10.61 -15.05 -4.84
N ARG A 407 11.41 -14.01 -4.69
CA ARG A 407 12.86 -14.02 -4.93
C ARG A 407 13.22 -14.37 -6.37
N GLU A 408 12.35 -14.14 -7.31
CA GLU A 408 12.56 -14.55 -8.70
C GLU A 408 13.72 -13.81 -9.34
N LYS A 409 13.89 -12.52 -9.07
CA LYS A 409 14.87 -11.67 -9.76
C LYS A 409 14.87 -11.91 -11.27
N THR A 410 13.70 -12.15 -11.81
CA THR A 410 13.56 -12.43 -13.23
C THR A 410 13.06 -11.20 -13.92
N ASN A 411 13.89 -10.63 -14.73
CA ASN A 411 13.44 -9.72 -15.75
C ASN A 411 12.78 -10.54 -16.84
N TYR A 412 11.47 -10.50 -16.92
CA TYR A 412 10.75 -11.05 -18.05
C TYR A 412 10.70 -9.99 -19.16
N ASP A 413 11.79 -9.88 -19.91
CA ASP A 413 11.90 -8.94 -21.02
C ASP A 413 12.05 -9.72 -22.34
N PRO A 414 11.01 -9.73 -23.21
CA PRO A 414 11.13 -10.35 -24.54
C PRO A 414 12.10 -9.59 -25.45
N GLY A 415 12.73 -8.52 -24.94
CA GLY A 415 13.68 -7.68 -25.63
C GLY A 415 13.05 -6.48 -26.31
N PHE A 416 13.80 -5.40 -26.35
CA PHE A 416 13.51 -4.18 -27.10
C PHE A 416 14.16 -4.21 -28.51
N GLY A 417 14.35 -5.37 -29.10
CA GLY A 417 15.12 -5.49 -30.31
C GLY A 417 16.55 -4.96 -30.10
N ASP A 418 16.98 -4.01 -30.92
CA ASP A 418 18.35 -3.45 -30.83
C ASP A 418 18.62 -2.63 -29.56
N CYS A 419 17.59 -2.27 -28.77
CA CYS A 419 17.76 -1.47 -27.57
C CYS A 419 18.25 -2.26 -26.36
N ARG A 420 17.94 -3.55 -26.32
CA ARG A 420 18.39 -4.49 -25.29
C ARG A 420 18.86 -5.79 -25.95
N PRO A 421 20.17 -6.02 -26.01
CA PRO A 421 20.71 -7.22 -26.65
C PRO A 421 20.56 -8.50 -25.82
N ALA A 422 20.22 -8.39 -24.53
CA ALA A 422 20.07 -9.55 -23.66
C ALA A 422 18.61 -10.00 -23.57
N THR A 423 18.33 -11.21 -24.00
CA THR A 423 17.10 -11.92 -23.63
C THR A 423 17.20 -12.38 -22.20
N ASN A 424 16.12 -12.21 -21.45
CA ASN A 424 16.05 -12.71 -20.10
C ASN A 424 16.15 -14.22 -20.05
N PRO A 425 16.80 -14.79 -19.03
CA PRO A 425 16.76 -16.23 -18.82
C PRO A 425 15.33 -16.67 -18.58
N THR A 426 15.04 -17.95 -18.84
CA THR A 426 13.79 -18.56 -18.44
C THR A 426 13.58 -18.38 -16.95
N PRO A 427 12.42 -17.87 -16.49
CA PRO A 427 12.15 -17.64 -15.09
C PRO A 427 12.33 -18.92 -14.26
N THR A 428 13.07 -18.82 -13.18
CA THR A 428 13.18 -19.87 -12.16
C THR A 428 12.46 -19.38 -10.91
N TYR A 429 11.21 -19.80 -10.79
CA TYR A 429 10.36 -19.39 -9.69
C TYR A 429 10.86 -19.93 -8.34
N GLY A 430 11.04 -19.04 -7.37
CA GLY A 430 11.49 -19.34 -6.01
C GLY A 430 10.39 -19.87 -5.10
N ASP A 431 10.40 -19.46 -3.84
CA ASP A 431 9.49 -19.94 -2.80
C ASP A 431 8.03 -19.49 -2.96
N GLY A 432 7.78 -18.41 -3.67
CA GLY A 432 6.46 -17.83 -3.84
C GLY A 432 5.96 -17.13 -2.57
N VAL A 433 6.29 -15.85 -2.38
CA VAL A 433 5.81 -15.10 -1.21
C VAL A 433 4.49 -14.44 -1.51
N VAL A 434 3.42 -14.96 -0.92
CA VAL A 434 2.08 -14.36 -1.03
C VAL A 434 1.74 -13.53 0.20
N THR A 435 0.98 -12.47 -0.03
CA THR A 435 0.61 -11.49 0.98
C THR A 435 -0.92 -11.42 1.07
N PRO A 436 -1.53 -11.82 2.20
CA PRO A 436 -2.99 -11.91 2.30
C PRO A 436 -3.73 -10.62 1.99
N HIS A 437 -3.19 -9.44 2.38
CA HIS A 437 -3.82 -8.15 2.10
C HIS A 437 -4.05 -7.90 0.60
N ALA A 438 -3.17 -8.40 -0.27
CA ALA A 438 -3.35 -8.33 -1.72
C ALA A 438 -4.64 -9.04 -2.18
N SER A 439 -4.93 -10.22 -1.61
CA SER A 439 -6.19 -10.92 -1.90
C SER A 439 -7.41 -10.19 -1.34
N PHE A 440 -7.30 -9.48 -0.22
CA PHE A 440 -8.40 -8.65 0.28
C PHE A 440 -8.67 -7.44 -0.64
N LEU A 441 -7.64 -6.79 -1.16
CA LEU A 441 -7.80 -5.75 -2.19
C LEU A 441 -8.49 -6.32 -3.43
N ALA A 442 -8.06 -7.49 -3.89
CA ALA A 442 -8.64 -8.18 -5.04
C ALA A 442 -10.10 -8.59 -4.86
N MET A 443 -10.61 -8.72 -3.61
CA MET A 443 -12.03 -9.02 -3.36
C MET A 443 -12.99 -7.98 -3.96
N MET A 444 -12.52 -6.76 -4.20
CA MET A 444 -13.33 -5.72 -4.85
C MET A 444 -13.66 -6.05 -6.32
N TYR A 445 -12.90 -6.96 -6.95
CA TYR A 445 -13.02 -7.33 -8.37
C TYR A 445 -13.30 -8.83 -8.58
N GLU A 446 -12.61 -9.71 -7.86
CA GLU A 446 -12.78 -11.17 -7.92
C GLU A 446 -13.14 -11.76 -6.53
N PRO A 447 -14.28 -11.41 -5.93
CA PRO A 447 -14.59 -11.76 -4.54
C PRO A 447 -14.58 -13.26 -4.27
N THR A 448 -15.05 -14.08 -5.20
CA THR A 448 -15.08 -15.55 -5.04
C THR A 448 -13.69 -16.16 -5.09
N ALA A 449 -12.87 -15.78 -6.05
CA ALA A 449 -11.52 -16.31 -6.21
C ALA A 449 -10.62 -15.87 -5.05
N ALA A 450 -10.71 -14.59 -4.66
CA ALA A 450 -9.95 -14.03 -3.54
C ALA A 450 -10.33 -14.67 -2.20
N ALA A 451 -11.62 -14.86 -1.93
CA ALA A 451 -12.07 -15.54 -0.71
C ALA A 451 -11.66 -17.02 -0.68
N ALA A 452 -11.64 -17.70 -1.83
CA ALA A 452 -11.15 -19.07 -1.94
C ALA A 452 -9.64 -19.15 -1.65
N ASN A 453 -8.84 -18.22 -2.20
CA ASN A 453 -7.40 -18.13 -1.96
C ASN A 453 -7.10 -17.87 -0.48
N LEU A 454 -7.74 -16.88 0.13
CA LEU A 454 -7.60 -16.59 1.56
C LEU A 454 -7.98 -17.78 2.44
N THR A 455 -9.07 -18.47 2.11
CA THR A 455 -9.47 -19.70 2.83
C THR A 455 -8.41 -20.79 2.74
N LYS A 456 -7.76 -20.92 1.59
CA LYS A 456 -6.69 -21.88 1.36
C LYS A 456 -5.43 -21.49 2.16
N ILE A 457 -5.02 -20.22 2.11
CA ILE A 457 -3.89 -19.69 2.91
C ILE A 457 -4.12 -19.93 4.41
N GLU A 458 -5.32 -19.62 4.92
CA GLU A 458 -5.68 -19.83 6.32
C GLU A 458 -5.55 -21.31 6.73
N ARG A 459 -6.07 -22.25 5.92
CA ARG A 459 -6.19 -23.64 6.29
C ARG A 459 -4.94 -24.48 6.04
N GLU A 460 -4.21 -24.17 4.98
CA GLU A 460 -3.15 -25.02 4.48
C GLU A 460 -1.76 -24.50 4.83
N LEU A 461 -1.58 -23.17 4.99
CA LEU A 461 -0.26 -22.58 5.24
C LEU A 461 -0.06 -22.17 6.69
N GLY A 462 -1.10 -22.19 7.53
CA GLY A 462 -0.99 -21.76 8.94
C GLY A 462 -0.65 -20.27 9.10
N ALA A 463 -0.90 -19.47 8.08
CA ALA A 463 -0.60 -18.03 8.05
C ALA A 463 -1.71 -17.18 8.69
N TYR A 464 -2.32 -17.68 9.76
CA TYR A 464 -3.42 -17.03 10.47
C TYR A 464 -3.25 -17.19 11.99
N GLY A 465 -3.51 -16.13 12.73
CA GLY A 465 -3.43 -16.10 14.20
C GLY A 465 -4.57 -15.29 14.80
N ASP A 466 -4.45 -14.97 16.10
CA ASP A 466 -5.47 -14.25 16.86
C ASP A 466 -5.71 -12.80 16.35
N GLY A 467 -4.73 -12.23 15.67
CA GLY A 467 -4.79 -10.91 15.03
C GLY A 467 -5.19 -10.94 13.55
N GLY A 468 -5.68 -12.07 13.04
CA GLY A 468 -6.00 -12.26 11.64
C GLY A 468 -4.85 -12.89 10.85
N PHE A 469 -4.75 -12.56 9.56
CA PHE A 469 -3.66 -13.06 8.72
C PHE A 469 -2.33 -12.44 9.11
N PHE A 470 -1.29 -13.27 9.20
CA PHE A 470 0.08 -12.82 9.21
C PHE A 470 0.44 -12.15 7.88
N ASP A 471 1.49 -11.35 7.92
CA ASP A 471 1.80 -10.40 6.86
C ASP A 471 2.14 -11.05 5.53
N ALA A 472 2.99 -12.07 5.54
CA ALA A 472 3.38 -12.81 4.34
C ALA A 472 3.71 -14.28 4.64
N VAL A 473 3.64 -15.11 3.60
CA VAL A 473 4.05 -16.52 3.67
C VAL A 473 4.71 -16.97 2.37
N ALA A 474 5.88 -17.59 2.49
CA ALA A 474 6.57 -18.27 1.40
C ALA A 474 5.94 -19.66 1.22
N VAL A 475 5.22 -19.87 0.12
CA VAL A 475 4.29 -21.00 -0.01
C VAL A 475 4.99 -22.36 -0.16
N ARG A 476 6.19 -22.41 -0.79
CA ARG A 476 6.93 -23.67 -0.98
C ARG A 476 7.65 -24.14 0.27
N SER A 477 8.29 -23.24 1.01
CA SER A 477 8.98 -23.57 2.25
C SER A 477 8.06 -23.57 3.47
N GLY A 478 6.90 -22.94 3.41
CA GLY A 478 5.99 -22.74 4.53
C GLY A 478 6.51 -21.71 5.56
N THR A 479 7.53 -20.92 5.21
CA THR A 479 8.08 -19.91 6.10
C THR A 479 7.12 -18.71 6.18
N ILE A 480 6.81 -18.24 7.40
CA ILE A 480 5.79 -17.21 7.64
C ILE A 480 6.43 -16.01 8.32
N ALA A 481 6.14 -14.81 7.83
CA ALA A 481 6.40 -13.56 8.52
C ALA A 481 5.34 -13.37 9.63
N ARG A 482 5.58 -13.92 10.81
CA ARG A 482 4.64 -13.98 11.94
C ARG A 482 4.51 -12.62 12.66
N ARG A 483 4.06 -11.62 11.93
CA ARG A 483 3.75 -10.28 12.43
C ARG A 483 2.56 -9.69 11.69
N TYR A 484 2.08 -8.56 12.19
CA TYR A 484 1.01 -7.78 11.59
C TYR A 484 1.53 -6.36 11.33
N LEU A 485 1.45 -5.90 10.09
CA LEU A 485 1.77 -4.53 9.70
C LEU A 485 0.52 -3.66 9.75
N SER A 486 0.63 -2.48 10.34
CA SER A 486 -0.50 -1.55 10.50
C SER A 486 -1.14 -1.18 9.16
N LEU A 487 -0.33 -0.89 8.14
CA LEU A 487 -0.81 -0.56 6.80
C LEU A 487 -1.57 -1.72 6.15
N ASP A 488 -1.00 -2.93 6.19
CA ASP A 488 -1.58 -4.10 5.54
C ASP A 488 -2.90 -4.51 6.19
N GLN A 489 -2.95 -4.50 7.53
CA GLN A 489 -4.19 -4.72 8.26
C GLN A 489 -5.22 -3.62 7.96
N ALA A 490 -4.79 -2.38 7.76
CA ALA A 490 -5.68 -1.29 7.40
C ALA A 490 -6.24 -1.40 5.96
N MET A 491 -5.46 -1.92 5.01
CA MET A 491 -5.95 -2.27 3.66
C MET A 491 -7.01 -3.37 3.72
N ILE A 492 -6.80 -4.39 4.54
CA ILE A 492 -7.79 -5.45 4.79
C ILE A 492 -9.11 -4.85 5.29
N MET A 493 -9.05 -4.00 6.31
CA MET A 493 -10.24 -3.35 6.88
C MET A 493 -10.97 -2.47 5.86
N GLY A 494 -10.23 -1.66 5.10
CA GLY A 494 -10.79 -0.80 4.07
C GLY A 494 -11.49 -1.58 2.96
N SER A 495 -10.86 -2.64 2.47
CA SER A 495 -11.41 -3.54 1.45
C SER A 495 -12.68 -4.24 1.94
N LEU A 496 -12.66 -4.80 3.15
CA LEU A 496 -13.84 -5.44 3.74
C LEU A 496 -14.99 -4.45 3.97
N ALA A 497 -14.70 -3.21 4.35
CA ALA A 497 -15.72 -2.17 4.49
C ALA A 497 -16.37 -1.81 3.14
N ASN A 498 -15.64 -1.91 2.05
CA ASN A 498 -16.22 -1.75 0.72
C ASN A 498 -17.05 -2.98 0.31
N VAL A 499 -16.50 -4.18 0.44
CA VAL A 499 -17.13 -5.42 -0.01
C VAL A 499 -18.38 -5.77 0.81
N LEU A 500 -18.30 -5.69 2.15
CA LEU A 500 -19.40 -6.07 3.07
C LEU A 500 -20.23 -4.88 3.53
N GLY A 501 -19.67 -3.67 3.53
CA GLY A 501 -20.30 -2.43 4.00
C GLY A 501 -20.88 -1.57 2.87
N GLY A 502 -21.02 -2.10 1.65
CA GLY A 502 -21.60 -1.39 0.51
C GLY A 502 -20.78 -0.17 0.08
N ASN A 503 -19.50 -0.35 -0.16
CA ASN A 503 -18.54 0.71 -0.54
C ASN A 503 -18.39 1.82 0.52
N ALA A 504 -18.34 1.46 1.80
CA ALA A 504 -18.34 2.44 2.89
C ALA A 504 -17.16 3.42 2.82
N MET A 505 -15.94 2.96 2.49
CA MET A 505 -14.79 3.85 2.35
C MET A 505 -14.95 4.80 1.17
N ARG A 506 -15.32 4.28 0.01
CA ARG A 506 -15.59 5.09 -1.19
C ARG A 506 -16.69 6.12 -0.95
N ARG A 507 -17.80 5.75 -0.30
CA ARG A 507 -18.87 6.71 0.03
C ARG A 507 -18.42 7.82 0.95
N SER A 508 -17.57 7.52 1.93
CA SER A 508 -17.08 8.51 2.89
C SER A 508 -16.01 9.43 2.29
N PHE A 509 -15.22 8.95 1.33
CA PHE A 509 -14.21 9.76 0.66
C PHE A 509 -14.78 10.53 -0.54
N ALA A 510 -15.50 9.84 -1.43
CA ALA A 510 -15.97 10.36 -2.71
C ALA A 510 -17.21 11.25 -2.58
N THR A 511 -17.14 12.26 -1.71
CA THR A 511 -18.21 13.25 -1.53
C THR A 511 -18.51 14.01 -2.83
N ARG A 512 -19.62 14.75 -2.85
CA ARG A 512 -20.00 15.57 -4.02
C ARG A 512 -18.91 16.61 -4.38
N GLN A 513 -18.19 17.12 -3.40
CA GLN A 513 -17.08 18.07 -3.64
C GLN A 513 -15.90 17.35 -4.32
N VAL A 514 -15.52 16.18 -3.81
CA VAL A 514 -14.44 15.35 -4.37
C VAL A 514 -14.77 14.94 -5.80
N SER A 515 -15.96 14.41 -6.05
CA SER A 515 -16.36 13.95 -7.38
C SER A 515 -16.35 15.08 -8.42
N ARG A 516 -16.79 16.28 -8.04
CA ARG A 516 -16.76 17.45 -8.95
C ARG A 516 -15.35 17.86 -9.37
N ARG A 517 -14.34 17.64 -8.53
CA ARG A 517 -12.96 18.04 -8.79
C ARG A 517 -12.15 16.96 -9.49
N LEU A 518 -12.30 15.70 -9.08
CA LEU A 518 -11.44 14.61 -9.52
C LEU A 518 -12.04 13.78 -10.66
N GLN A 519 -13.33 13.44 -10.60
CA GLN A 519 -13.97 12.59 -11.61
C GLN A 519 -13.83 13.12 -13.06
N PRO A 520 -14.00 14.44 -13.34
CA PRO A 520 -13.80 14.95 -14.70
C PRO A 520 -12.37 14.80 -15.21
N VAL A 521 -11.37 14.73 -14.30
CA VAL A 521 -9.97 14.59 -14.66
C VAL A 521 -9.68 13.15 -15.06
N ILE A 522 -9.87 12.20 -14.14
CA ILE A 522 -9.55 10.80 -14.40
C ILE A 522 -10.50 10.16 -15.42
N GLY A 523 -11.75 10.64 -15.50
CA GLY A 523 -12.77 10.10 -16.39
C GLY A 523 -12.57 10.42 -17.88
N MET A 524 -11.72 11.39 -18.22
CA MET A 524 -11.40 11.66 -19.63
C MET A 524 -10.38 10.69 -20.22
N GLU A 525 -9.63 10.01 -19.36
CA GLU A 525 -8.55 9.12 -19.75
C GLU A 525 -9.04 7.82 -20.40
N GLN A 526 -8.26 7.33 -21.34
CA GLN A 526 -8.44 6.03 -21.95
C GLN A 526 -7.07 5.34 -22.04
N PHE A 527 -6.86 4.34 -21.24
CA PHE A 527 -5.63 3.54 -21.30
C PHE A 527 -5.47 2.80 -22.62
N GLY A 528 -4.24 2.64 -23.09
CA GLY A 528 -3.92 1.81 -24.24
C GLY A 528 -4.41 0.38 -24.09
N ALA A 529 -4.42 -0.15 -22.87
CA ALA A 529 -4.99 -1.44 -22.52
C ALA A 529 -6.46 -1.62 -22.96
N SER A 530 -7.23 -0.54 -23.11
CA SER A 530 -8.65 -0.58 -23.53
C SER A 530 -8.85 -0.47 -25.05
N ALA A 531 -7.78 -0.37 -25.83
CA ALA A 531 -7.86 -0.17 -27.28
C ALA A 531 -7.81 -1.48 -28.09
N HIS A 532 -7.75 -2.64 -27.44
CA HIS A 532 -7.59 -3.96 -28.06
C HIS A 532 -8.75 -4.91 -27.76
#